data_336687bf18ad7793673fb3b370ec14a4
#
_entry.id   336687bf18ad7793673fb3b370ec14a4
#
_cell.length_a   1.000
_cell.length_b   1.000
_cell.length_c   1.000
_cell.angle_alpha   90.00
_cell.angle_beta   90.00
_cell.angle_gamma   90.00
#
_symmetry.space_group_name_H-M   'P 1'
#
loop_
_entity.id
_entity.type
_entity.pdbx_description
1 polymer ?
#
loop_
_entity_poly.entity_id
_entity_poly.type
_entity_poly.pdbx_seq_one_letter_code
_entity_poly.pdbx_strand_id
1 'polypeptide(L)'
;MIMACHCTDCQTFSGAPFRAVVIMTRENITIDGDVSEYTKVAESGNERVQGFCGVCGTQVYAKAPDGSVYNVRTGFLEQHKSLVPVKHIFAKSKAPWIDVIENAIWHEAGPTSEQVKP
;
A
#
# COMPACT_ATOMS: atom_id res chain seq x y z
N MET A 1 2.64 -1.27 -13.75
CA MET A 1 3.68 -1.75 -12.79
C MET A 1 3.06 -1.89 -11.42
N ILE A 2 3.18 -3.05 -10.82
CA ILE A 2 2.69 -3.33 -9.47
C ILE A 2 3.90 -3.55 -8.58
N MET A 3 3.92 -2.85 -7.43
CA MET A 3 5.13 -2.75 -6.61
C MET A 3 4.76 -2.73 -5.14
N ALA A 4 5.63 -3.25 -4.29
CA ALA A 4 5.51 -3.15 -2.85
C ALA A 4 6.62 -2.27 -2.28
N CYS A 5 6.26 -1.33 -1.41
CA CYS A 5 7.21 -0.42 -0.78
C CYS A 5 7.29 -0.68 0.72
N HIS A 6 8.51 -0.97 1.18
CA HIS A 6 8.82 -1.27 2.58
C HIS A 6 9.42 -0.09 3.34
N CYS A 7 9.38 1.13 2.79
CA CYS A 7 9.95 2.28 3.49
C CYS A 7 9.20 2.57 4.80
N THR A 8 9.89 3.24 5.71
CA THR A 8 9.34 3.59 7.03
C THR A 8 8.05 4.39 6.92
N ASP A 9 7.97 5.32 5.96
CA ASP A 9 6.76 6.11 5.74
C ASP A 9 5.57 5.23 5.30
N CYS A 10 5.82 4.27 4.41
CA CYS A 10 4.79 3.35 3.99
C CYS A 10 4.28 2.50 5.15
N GLN A 11 5.17 2.03 6.00
CA GLN A 11 4.81 1.27 7.19
C GLN A 11 4.00 2.12 8.17
N THR A 12 4.45 3.32 8.44
CA THR A 12 3.80 4.23 9.40
C THR A 12 2.41 4.62 8.92
N PHE A 13 2.27 5.04 7.67
CA PHE A 13 0.99 5.47 7.12
C PHE A 13 -0.03 4.35 7.03
N SER A 14 0.39 3.17 6.65
CA SER A 14 -0.53 2.06 6.44
C SER A 14 -0.80 1.26 7.71
N GLY A 15 0.09 1.34 8.69
CA GLY A 15 0.04 0.42 9.84
C GLY A 15 0.32 -1.03 9.45
N ALA A 16 0.91 -1.25 8.27
CA ALA A 16 1.20 -2.57 7.71
C ALA A 16 2.69 -2.70 7.41
N PRO A 17 3.21 -3.90 7.19
CA PRO A 17 4.63 -4.10 6.93
C PRO A 17 5.12 -3.52 5.61
N PHE A 18 4.24 -3.30 4.65
CA PHE A 18 4.52 -2.63 3.39
C PHE A 18 3.22 -2.15 2.75
N ARG A 19 3.35 -1.33 1.71
CA ARG A 19 2.22 -0.92 0.88
C ARG A 19 2.38 -1.48 -0.52
N ALA A 20 1.34 -2.15 -1.03
CA ALA A 20 1.26 -2.59 -2.41
C ALA A 20 0.54 -1.52 -3.24
N VAL A 21 1.11 -1.19 -4.38
CA VAL A 21 0.58 -0.14 -5.26
C VAL A 21 0.63 -0.57 -6.73
N VAL A 22 -0.32 -0.06 -7.50
CA VAL A 22 -0.24 -0.05 -8.96
C VAL A 22 0.09 1.36 -9.42
N ILE A 23 1.10 1.50 -10.25
CA ILE A 23 1.55 2.80 -10.73
C ILE A 23 0.78 3.14 -11.99
N MET A 24 0.11 4.29 -11.96
CA MET A 24 -0.77 4.76 -13.03
C MET A 24 -0.42 6.20 -13.39
N THR A 25 -0.47 6.51 -14.67
CA THR A 25 -0.42 7.91 -15.12
C THR A 25 -1.79 8.56 -14.95
N ARG A 26 -1.81 9.87 -14.82
CA ARG A 26 -3.05 10.62 -14.51
C ARG A 26 -4.17 10.35 -15.51
N GLU A 27 -3.85 10.24 -16.79
CA GLU A 27 -4.84 10.01 -17.84
C GLU A 27 -5.49 8.63 -17.80
N ASN A 28 -4.91 7.68 -17.07
CA ASN A 28 -5.40 6.30 -17.00
C ASN A 28 -6.23 6.01 -15.75
N ILE A 29 -6.48 7.02 -14.92
CA ILE A 29 -7.29 6.85 -13.72
C ILE A 29 -8.45 7.84 -13.69
N THR A 30 -9.54 7.40 -13.11
CA THR A 30 -10.69 8.26 -12.78
C THR A 30 -10.97 8.10 -11.30
N ILE A 31 -11.01 9.23 -10.59
CA ILE A 31 -11.33 9.26 -9.17
C ILE A 31 -12.66 9.96 -9.00
N ASP A 32 -13.63 9.23 -8.43
CA ASP A 32 -14.96 9.77 -8.14
C ASP A 32 -15.11 9.88 -6.63
N GLY A 33 -15.51 11.05 -6.16
CA GLY A 33 -15.63 11.35 -4.75
C GLY A 33 -14.48 12.19 -4.21
N ASP A 34 -14.59 12.58 -2.94
CA ASP A 34 -13.64 13.47 -2.28
C ASP A 34 -12.51 12.68 -1.62
N VAL A 35 -11.28 13.03 -1.95
CA VAL A 35 -10.09 12.48 -1.34
C VAL A 35 -9.39 13.59 -0.56
N SER A 36 -9.15 13.35 0.72
CA SER A 36 -8.33 14.24 1.55
C SER A 36 -6.86 13.97 1.28
N GLU A 37 -6.04 15.02 1.35
CA GLU A 37 -4.63 14.90 1.02
C GLU A 37 -3.74 15.47 2.13
N TYR A 38 -2.59 14.82 2.33
CA TYR A 38 -1.54 15.24 3.23
C TYR A 38 -0.20 15.14 2.53
N THR A 39 0.54 16.24 2.51
CA THR A 39 1.86 16.29 1.85
C THR A 39 2.97 16.05 2.86
N LYS A 40 3.90 15.16 2.53
CA LYS A 40 5.02 14.80 3.37
C LYS A 40 6.30 14.69 2.55
N VAL A 41 7.44 15.08 3.14
CA VAL A 41 8.76 14.78 2.58
C VAL A 41 9.08 13.33 2.90
N ALA A 42 9.23 12.51 1.85
CA ALA A 42 9.50 11.09 1.98
C ALA A 42 10.97 10.83 2.34
N GLU A 43 11.29 9.58 2.68
CA GLU A 43 12.65 9.13 2.96
C GLU A 43 13.60 9.43 1.78
N SER A 44 13.09 9.40 0.55
CA SER A 44 13.85 9.77 -0.66
C SER A 44 14.23 11.23 -0.75
N GLY A 45 13.67 12.10 0.11
CA GLY A 45 13.83 13.55 0.06
C GLY A 45 12.81 14.25 -0.83
N ASN A 46 11.99 13.54 -1.56
CA ASN A 46 10.95 14.09 -2.42
C ASN A 46 9.65 14.32 -1.64
N GLU A 47 8.91 15.36 -2.01
CA GLU A 47 7.56 15.53 -1.50
C GLU A 47 6.62 14.49 -2.10
N ARG A 48 5.78 13.91 -1.26
CA ARG A 48 4.74 12.96 -1.66
C ARG A 48 3.41 13.41 -1.09
N VAL A 49 2.38 13.38 -1.91
CA VAL A 49 1.01 13.68 -1.50
C VAL A 49 0.31 12.36 -1.21
N GLN A 50 -0.16 12.19 0.02
CA GLN A 50 -0.90 11.00 0.46
C GLN A 50 -2.38 11.27 0.35
N GLY A 51 -3.10 10.48 -0.44
CA GLY A 51 -4.55 10.58 -0.60
C GLY A 51 -5.27 9.52 0.20
N PHE A 52 -6.28 9.92 0.94
CA PHE A 52 -7.08 9.02 1.78
C PHE A 52 -8.52 9.52 1.88
N CYS A 53 -9.43 8.62 2.21
CA CYS A 53 -10.82 8.99 2.44
C CYS A 53 -10.94 9.73 3.77
N GLY A 54 -11.46 10.95 3.73
CA GLY A 54 -11.65 11.76 4.95
C GLY A 54 -12.74 11.24 5.89
N VAL A 55 -13.57 10.30 5.44
CA VAL A 55 -14.65 9.72 6.24
C VAL A 55 -14.21 8.46 6.96
N CYS A 56 -13.57 7.51 6.27
CA CYS A 56 -13.21 6.21 6.83
C CYS A 56 -11.70 5.98 6.95
N GLY A 57 -10.87 6.89 6.45
CA GLY A 57 -9.41 6.77 6.52
C GLY A 57 -8.80 5.80 5.52
N THR A 58 -9.57 5.17 4.63
CA THR A 58 -9.01 4.27 3.62
C THR A 58 -7.97 5.00 2.79
N GLN A 59 -6.77 4.43 2.70
CA GLN A 59 -5.72 5.00 1.87
C GLN A 59 -5.97 4.68 0.40
N VAL A 60 -5.93 5.71 -0.44
CA VAL A 60 -6.28 5.59 -1.86
C VAL A 60 -5.04 5.62 -2.73
N TYR A 61 -4.17 6.62 -2.56
CA TYR A 61 -2.99 6.79 -3.40
C TYR A 61 -1.88 7.57 -2.70
N ALA A 62 -0.69 7.51 -3.27
CA ALA A 62 0.32 8.54 -3.12
C ALA A 62 0.64 9.07 -4.51
N LYS A 63 0.94 10.33 -4.62
CA LYS A 63 1.27 10.94 -5.92
C LYS A 63 2.42 11.93 -5.79
N ALA A 64 3.06 12.21 -6.93
CA ALA A 64 3.94 13.35 -7.05
C ALA A 64 3.14 14.65 -6.91
N PRO A 65 3.74 15.76 -6.43
CA PRO A 65 3.02 17.02 -6.24
C PRO A 65 2.34 17.55 -7.52
N ASP A 66 2.93 17.27 -8.69
CA ASP A 66 2.37 17.70 -9.98
C ASP A 66 1.18 16.85 -10.44
N GLY A 67 0.88 15.75 -9.74
CA GLY A 67 -0.25 14.89 -10.08
C GLY A 67 -0.09 14.07 -11.37
N SER A 68 1.12 13.95 -11.91
CA SER A 68 1.37 13.23 -13.16
C SER A 68 1.31 11.71 -13.02
N VAL A 69 1.75 11.20 -11.87
CA VAL A 69 1.83 9.77 -11.58
C VAL A 69 1.20 9.49 -10.22
N TYR A 70 0.34 8.50 -10.19
CA TYR A 70 -0.34 8.03 -8.99
C TYR A 70 0.11 6.62 -8.65
N ASN A 71 0.50 6.42 -7.41
CA ASN A 71 0.71 5.10 -6.84
C ASN A 71 -0.57 4.72 -6.11
N VAL A 72 -1.45 3.99 -6.80
CA VAL A 72 -2.77 3.65 -6.28
C VAL A 72 -2.64 2.43 -5.36
N ARG A 73 -3.18 2.52 -4.14
CA ARG A 73 -3.18 1.38 -3.20
C ARG A 73 -3.98 0.24 -3.78
N THR A 74 -3.45 -0.97 -3.72
CA THR A 74 -4.15 -2.11 -4.31
C THR A 74 -5.23 -2.68 -3.40
N GLY A 75 -5.06 -2.58 -2.09
CA GLY A 75 -5.90 -3.31 -1.13
C GLY A 75 -7.40 -3.02 -1.19
N PHE A 76 -7.81 -1.84 -1.66
CA PHE A 76 -9.23 -1.50 -1.77
C PHE A 76 -9.81 -1.73 -3.18
N LEU A 77 -8.97 -2.11 -4.15
CA LEU A 77 -9.41 -2.38 -5.52
C LEU A 77 -10.09 -3.76 -5.59
N GLU A 78 -11.10 -3.88 -6.45
CA GLU A 78 -11.82 -5.14 -6.62
C GLU A 78 -10.89 -6.29 -7.02
N GLN A 79 -9.93 -6.01 -7.89
CA GLN A 79 -8.98 -7.01 -8.42
C GLN A 79 -7.72 -7.18 -7.56
N HIS A 80 -7.69 -6.69 -6.33
CA HIS A 80 -6.46 -6.62 -5.52
C HIS A 80 -5.73 -7.95 -5.35
N LYS A 81 -6.46 -9.08 -5.27
CA LYS A 81 -5.85 -10.40 -5.09
C LYS A 81 -5.06 -10.88 -6.29
N SER A 82 -5.33 -10.34 -7.48
CA SER A 82 -4.60 -10.67 -8.69
C SER A 82 -3.50 -9.67 -9.04
N LEU A 83 -3.39 -8.56 -8.28
CA LEU A 83 -2.38 -7.55 -8.49
C LEU A 83 -1.13 -7.88 -7.68
N VAL A 84 -0.31 -8.76 -8.24
CA VAL A 84 0.89 -9.26 -7.56
C VAL A 84 2.07 -8.32 -7.80
N PRO A 85 2.73 -7.82 -6.73
CA PRO A 85 3.92 -7.00 -6.91
C PRO A 85 5.03 -7.73 -7.67
N VAL A 86 5.57 -7.08 -8.70
CA VAL A 86 6.68 -7.63 -9.48
C VAL A 86 8.04 -7.20 -8.93
N LYS A 87 8.05 -6.24 -8.02
CA LYS A 87 9.25 -5.88 -7.26
C LYS A 87 8.91 -5.26 -5.92
N HIS A 88 9.86 -5.38 -5.01
CA HIS A 88 9.80 -4.75 -3.69
C HIS A 88 10.90 -3.71 -3.61
N ILE A 89 10.59 -2.52 -3.10
CA ILE A 89 11.55 -1.43 -2.93
C ILE A 89 11.73 -1.10 -1.45
N PHE A 90 12.85 -0.45 -1.12
CA PHE A 90 13.27 -0.13 0.24
C PHE A 90 13.43 -1.38 1.11
N ALA A 91 14.05 -2.40 0.55
CA ALA A 91 14.33 -3.65 1.28
C ALA A 91 15.17 -3.43 2.54
N LYS A 92 15.97 -2.35 2.58
CA LYS A 92 16.76 -1.99 3.78
C LYS A 92 15.89 -1.76 5.03
N SER A 93 14.62 -1.41 4.85
CA SER A 93 13.69 -1.13 5.94
C SER A 93 12.66 -2.24 6.14
N LYS A 94 12.77 -3.33 5.38
CA LYS A 94 11.84 -4.46 5.42
C LYS A 94 11.78 -5.08 6.81
N ALA A 95 10.57 -5.39 7.29
CA ALA A 95 10.41 -6.17 8.51
C ALA A 95 11.00 -7.57 8.33
N PRO A 96 11.94 -8.01 9.20
CA PRO A 96 12.64 -9.28 8.99
C PRO A 96 11.72 -10.50 8.94
N TRP A 97 10.59 -10.47 9.63
CA TRP A 97 9.66 -11.60 9.71
C TRP A 97 8.82 -11.81 8.45
N ILE A 98 8.89 -10.89 7.49
CA ILE A 98 8.18 -11.05 6.20
C ILE A 98 8.60 -12.34 5.48
N ASP A 99 9.86 -12.71 5.61
CA ASP A 99 10.40 -13.89 4.90
C ASP A 99 9.87 -15.21 5.46
N VAL A 100 9.27 -15.18 6.64
CA VAL A 100 8.87 -16.38 7.39
C VAL A 100 7.41 -16.31 7.86
N ILE A 101 6.57 -15.55 7.19
CA ILE A 101 5.18 -15.39 7.60
C ILE A 101 4.41 -16.73 7.61
N GLU A 102 4.82 -17.67 6.77
CA GLU A 102 4.20 -19.00 6.70
C GLU A 102 4.41 -19.82 7.98
N ASN A 103 5.43 -19.48 8.77
CA ASN A 103 5.76 -20.23 9.99
C ASN A 103 4.81 -19.92 11.16
N ALA A 104 3.97 -18.90 11.04
CA ALA A 104 3.00 -18.56 12.05
C ALA A 104 1.78 -19.50 11.98
N ILE A 105 0.96 -19.44 13.02
CA ILE A 105 -0.35 -20.12 13.01
C ILE A 105 -1.30 -19.32 12.15
N TRP A 106 -1.98 -19.98 11.22
CA TRP A 106 -2.98 -19.37 10.34
C TRP A 106 -4.35 -19.90 10.66
N HIS A 107 -5.34 -19.02 10.69
CA HIS A 107 -6.74 -19.35 10.89
C HIS A 107 -7.57 -18.99 9.66
N GLU A 108 -8.59 -19.77 9.37
CA GLU A 108 -9.46 -19.54 8.20
C GLU A 108 -10.18 -18.19 8.29
N ALA A 109 -10.60 -17.82 9.49
CA ALA A 109 -11.35 -16.58 9.74
C ALA A 109 -10.85 -15.95 11.03
N GLY A 110 -11.71 -15.65 12.00
CA GLY A 110 -11.33 -15.03 13.25
C GLY A 110 -10.42 -15.92 14.13
N PRO A 111 -9.92 -15.38 15.25
CA PRO A 111 -8.87 -16.03 16.06
C PRO A 111 -9.29 -17.36 16.71
N THR A 112 -10.56 -17.67 16.73
CA THR A 112 -11.08 -18.94 17.27
C THR A 112 -11.57 -19.87 16.18
N SER A 113 -11.40 -19.53 14.91
CA SER A 113 -11.78 -20.36 13.78
C SER A 113 -10.77 -21.49 13.56
N GLU A 114 -11.08 -22.37 12.62
CA GLU A 114 -10.23 -23.50 12.25
C GLU A 114 -8.83 -23.05 11.83
N GLN A 115 -7.82 -23.78 12.29
CA GLN A 115 -6.46 -23.58 11.80
C GLN A 115 -6.29 -24.16 10.40
N VAL A 116 -5.61 -23.43 9.54
CA VAL A 116 -5.37 -23.84 8.16
C VAL A 116 -3.89 -23.65 7.80
N LYS A 117 -3.48 -24.19 6.68
CA LYS A 117 -2.16 -23.90 6.10
C LYS A 117 -2.26 -22.66 5.21
N PRO A 118 -1.26 -21.78 5.25
CA PRO A 118 -1.24 -20.60 4.39
C PRO A 118 -1.15 -20.95 2.91
#